data_9e6c81cd30a2d89a960aeb4693e15145
#
_entry.id   9e6c81cd30a2d89a960aeb4693e15145
#
_cell.length_a   1.000
_cell.length_b   1.000
_cell.length_c   1.000
_cell.angle_alpha   90.00
_cell.angle_beta   90.00
_cell.angle_gamma   90.00
#
_symmetry.space_group_name_H-M   'P 1'
#
loop_
_entity.id
_entity.type
_entity.pdbx_description
1 polymer ?
#
loop_
_entity_poly.entity_id
_entity_poly.type
_entity_poly.pdbx_seq_one_letter_code
_entity_poly.pdbx_strand_id
1 'polypeptide(L)'
;NFANSVFPSTLAMASGLLAAGVNRDRILQDLYNSYRENRLRMEGYLLHENMRITPEGVAYMIVDKELASEFNIREGETEGFVNMPLAIGKVGMSIFLKEDGEGFFRVSVRSKKGISANKCATRYFHGGGHERASGGRLFFSRTDGVPADINAPGEAESYIVRSVAEFFKSGEYES
;
A
#
# COMPACT_ATOMS: atom_id res chain seq x y z
N ASN A 1 -14.67 -9.48 1.18
CA ASN A 1 -14.28 -8.93 -0.10
C ASN A 1 -13.96 -10.07 -1.08
N PHE A 2 -14.77 -10.22 -2.12
CA PHE A 2 -14.60 -11.27 -3.13
C PHE A 2 -13.77 -10.81 -4.34
N ALA A 3 -12.84 -9.87 -4.14
CA ALA A 3 -12.12 -9.23 -5.24
C ALA A 3 -11.14 -10.16 -5.99
N ASN A 4 -10.62 -11.20 -5.33
CA ASN A 4 -9.64 -12.10 -5.94
C ASN A 4 -9.91 -13.55 -5.52
N SER A 5 -9.74 -14.49 -6.46
CA SER A 5 -9.71 -15.93 -6.22
C SER A 5 -10.96 -16.50 -5.52
N VAL A 6 -12.15 -16.09 -5.99
CA VAL A 6 -13.41 -16.73 -5.55
C VAL A 6 -13.72 -17.90 -6.47
N PHE A 7 -13.75 -19.08 -5.89
CA PHE A 7 -14.15 -20.33 -6.56
C PHE A 7 -15.53 -20.76 -6.07
N PRO A 8 -16.27 -21.60 -6.80
CA PRO A 8 -17.53 -22.17 -6.32
C PRO A 8 -17.41 -22.81 -4.93
N SER A 9 -16.28 -23.46 -4.63
CA SER A 9 -15.97 -24.02 -3.31
C SER A 9 -15.87 -22.97 -2.21
N THR A 10 -15.43 -21.75 -2.50
CA THR A 10 -15.38 -20.65 -1.53
C THR A 10 -16.77 -20.28 -1.04
N LEU A 11 -17.73 -20.21 -1.95
CA LEU A 11 -19.14 -19.91 -1.63
C LEU A 11 -19.80 -21.06 -0.89
N ALA A 12 -19.54 -22.32 -1.30
CA ALA A 12 -20.03 -23.51 -0.62
C ALA A 12 -19.50 -23.56 0.83
N MET A 13 -18.22 -23.28 1.04
CA MET A 13 -17.64 -23.21 2.38
C MET A 13 -18.28 -22.09 3.22
N ALA A 14 -18.47 -20.91 2.66
CA ALA A 14 -19.13 -19.81 3.36
C ALA A 14 -20.56 -20.18 3.76
N SER A 15 -21.32 -20.83 2.87
CA SER A 15 -22.66 -21.35 3.14
C SER A 15 -22.64 -22.37 4.29
N GLY A 16 -21.69 -23.32 4.27
CA GLY A 16 -21.53 -24.31 5.33
C GLY A 16 -21.21 -23.69 6.69
N LEU A 17 -20.35 -22.66 6.73
CA LEU A 17 -20.04 -21.92 7.96
C LEU A 17 -21.28 -21.21 8.53
N LEU A 18 -22.08 -20.59 7.69
CA LEU A 18 -23.33 -19.95 8.13
C LEU A 18 -24.32 -20.99 8.66
N ALA A 19 -24.47 -22.14 7.99
CA ALA A 19 -25.30 -23.23 8.45
C ALA A 19 -24.82 -23.84 9.79
N ALA A 20 -23.52 -23.80 10.05
CA ALA A 20 -22.92 -24.21 11.32
C ALA A 20 -23.09 -23.16 12.43
N GLY A 21 -23.77 -22.05 12.19
CA GLY A 21 -24.08 -21.02 13.20
C GLY A 21 -22.98 -19.98 13.42
N VAL A 22 -22.07 -19.80 12.46
CA VAL A 22 -21.07 -18.70 12.55
C VAL A 22 -21.79 -17.35 12.55
N ASN A 23 -21.48 -16.53 13.56
CA ASN A 23 -22.04 -15.19 13.67
C ASN A 23 -21.33 -14.24 12.69
N ARG A 24 -21.86 -14.15 11.48
CA ARG A 24 -21.36 -13.30 10.40
C ARG A 24 -21.32 -11.82 10.81
N ASP A 25 -22.35 -11.35 11.50
CA ASP A 25 -22.48 -9.92 11.79
C ASP A 25 -21.43 -9.49 12.82
N ARG A 26 -21.12 -10.33 13.79
CA ARG A 26 -20.00 -10.10 14.71
C ARG A 26 -18.66 -10.02 13.99
N ILE A 27 -18.39 -10.96 13.07
CA ILE A 27 -17.16 -10.96 12.27
C ILE A 27 -17.04 -9.67 11.45
N LEU A 28 -18.11 -9.24 10.79
CA LEU A 28 -18.09 -8.00 10.01
C LEU A 28 -17.93 -6.76 10.88
N GLN A 29 -18.54 -6.75 12.06
CA GLN A 29 -18.36 -5.67 13.02
C GLN A 29 -16.90 -5.58 13.47
N ASP A 30 -16.30 -6.69 13.84
CA ASP A 30 -14.91 -6.72 14.30
C ASP A 30 -13.92 -6.33 13.19
N LEU A 31 -14.20 -6.70 11.93
CA LEU A 31 -13.33 -6.41 10.79
C LEU A 31 -13.47 -5.00 10.22
N TYR A 32 -14.69 -4.43 10.22
CA TYR A 32 -14.98 -3.22 9.44
C TYR A 32 -15.57 -2.07 10.27
N ASN A 33 -16.09 -2.34 11.46
CA ASN A 33 -16.78 -1.35 12.28
C ASN A 33 -16.14 -1.13 13.67
N SER A 34 -14.87 -1.53 13.82
CA SER A 34 -14.10 -1.38 15.07
C SER A 34 -12.91 -0.43 14.95
N TYR A 35 -12.83 0.32 13.86
CA TYR A 35 -11.73 1.26 13.65
C TYR A 35 -11.80 2.44 14.62
N ARG A 36 -10.63 2.89 15.08
CA ARG A 36 -10.52 4.12 15.84
C ARG A 36 -10.78 5.34 14.94
N GLU A 37 -11.36 6.39 15.51
CA GLU A 37 -11.61 7.66 14.83
C GLU A 37 -10.35 8.22 14.15
N ASN A 38 -9.21 8.14 14.83
CA ASN A 38 -7.91 8.59 14.32
C ASN A 38 -7.54 7.95 12.96
N ARG A 39 -7.78 6.64 12.82
CA ARG A 39 -7.56 5.92 11.57
C ARG A 39 -8.41 6.51 10.44
N LEU A 40 -9.69 6.73 10.67
CA LEU A 40 -10.59 7.26 9.65
C LEU A 40 -10.28 8.72 9.30
N ARG A 41 -9.88 9.52 10.29
CA ARG A 41 -9.43 10.90 10.03
C ARG A 41 -8.16 10.93 9.20
N MET A 42 -7.18 10.08 9.51
CA MET A 42 -5.97 9.96 8.72
C MET A 42 -6.26 9.47 7.29
N GLU A 43 -7.15 8.50 7.15
CA GLU A 43 -7.60 8.00 5.85
C GLU A 43 -8.16 9.12 4.98
N GLY A 44 -9.05 9.95 5.54
CA GLY A 44 -9.60 11.13 4.85
C GLY A 44 -8.50 12.13 4.46
N TYR A 45 -7.59 12.44 5.37
CA TYR A 45 -6.45 13.33 5.11
C TYR A 45 -5.55 12.79 4.00
N LEU A 46 -5.19 11.52 4.06
CA LEU A 46 -4.32 10.91 3.06
C LEU A 46 -4.94 10.96 1.67
N LEU A 47 -6.22 10.67 1.53
CA LEU A 47 -6.91 10.69 0.24
C LEU A 47 -7.13 12.09 -0.32
N HIS A 48 -7.34 13.07 0.54
CA HIS A 48 -7.64 14.45 0.11
C HIS A 48 -6.39 15.31 -0.02
N GLU A 49 -5.53 15.33 1.01
CA GLU A 49 -4.42 16.26 1.10
C GLU A 49 -3.07 15.65 0.67
N ASN A 50 -2.84 14.37 0.98
CA ASN A 50 -1.52 13.76 0.82
C ASN A 50 -1.36 13.01 -0.50
N MET A 51 -2.41 12.35 -0.99
CA MET A 51 -2.34 11.55 -2.22
C MET A 51 -1.96 12.39 -3.43
N ARG A 52 -1.00 11.89 -4.21
CA ARG A 52 -0.61 12.43 -5.51
C ARG A 52 -0.75 11.35 -6.57
N ILE A 53 -0.97 11.76 -7.82
CA ILE A 53 -1.08 10.84 -8.97
C ILE A 53 -0.14 11.33 -10.05
N THR A 54 0.77 10.47 -10.49
CA THR A 54 1.72 10.78 -11.56
C THR A 54 1.07 10.74 -12.94
N PRO A 55 1.70 11.31 -13.97
CA PRO A 55 1.20 11.22 -15.35
C PRO A 55 1.00 9.78 -15.83
N GLU A 56 1.80 8.82 -15.34
CA GLU A 56 1.73 7.39 -15.66
C GLU A 56 0.53 6.69 -14.99
N GLY A 57 -0.24 7.39 -14.16
CA GLY A 57 -1.37 6.81 -13.44
C GLY A 57 -0.96 6.01 -12.20
N VAL A 58 0.13 6.37 -11.56
CA VAL A 58 0.54 5.82 -10.26
C VAL A 58 0.15 6.78 -9.15
N ALA A 59 -0.68 6.31 -8.22
CA ALA A 59 -0.97 7.05 -7.00
C ALA A 59 0.06 6.74 -5.91
N TYR A 60 0.46 7.75 -5.15
CA TYR A 60 1.29 7.51 -3.97
C TYR A 60 0.84 8.35 -2.78
N MET A 61 1.14 7.85 -1.59
CA MET A 61 0.91 8.51 -0.31
C MET A 61 2.11 8.24 0.60
N ILE A 62 2.54 9.27 1.34
CA ILE A 62 3.71 9.21 2.21
C ILE A 62 3.29 9.60 3.62
N VAL A 63 3.58 8.73 4.57
CA VAL A 63 3.35 8.95 6.00
C VAL A 63 4.71 8.95 6.70
N ASP A 64 5.17 10.13 7.06
CA ASP A 64 6.34 10.31 7.94
C ASP A 64 5.95 10.14 9.42
N LYS A 65 6.93 10.22 10.29
CA LYS A 65 6.72 10.10 11.75
C LYS A 65 5.87 11.24 12.31
N GLU A 66 6.02 12.44 11.77
CA GLU A 66 5.31 13.63 12.23
C GLU A 66 3.82 13.46 11.96
N LEU A 67 3.46 13.10 10.73
CA LEU A 67 2.08 12.84 10.34
C LEU A 67 1.48 11.66 11.12
N ALA A 68 2.23 10.57 11.28
CA ALA A 68 1.77 9.43 12.07
C ALA A 68 1.52 9.80 13.54
N SER A 69 2.35 10.67 14.11
CA SER A 69 2.21 11.19 15.47
C SER A 69 1.03 12.16 15.60
N GLU A 70 0.84 13.06 14.65
CA GLU A 70 -0.27 14.02 14.62
C GLU A 70 -1.63 13.30 14.70
N PHE A 71 -1.80 12.25 13.92
CA PHE A 71 -3.00 11.42 13.94
C PHE A 71 -2.98 10.35 15.04
N ASN A 72 -1.94 10.26 15.86
CA ASN A 72 -1.79 9.23 16.88
C ASN A 72 -2.07 7.81 16.34
N ILE A 73 -1.45 7.48 15.20
CA ILE A 73 -1.64 6.22 14.50
C ILE A 73 -0.84 5.10 15.17
N ARG A 74 -1.50 3.99 15.41
CA ARG A 74 -0.91 2.77 15.96
C ARG A 74 -0.42 1.84 14.85
N GLU A 75 0.40 0.87 15.22
CA GLU A 75 0.81 -0.18 14.30
C GLU A 75 -0.42 -0.96 13.78
N GLY A 76 -0.40 -1.31 12.49
CA GLY A 76 -1.51 -1.97 11.80
C GLY A 76 -2.63 -1.04 11.30
N GLU A 77 -2.79 0.16 11.86
CA GLU A 77 -3.91 1.04 11.48
C GLU A 77 -3.82 1.63 10.07
N THR A 78 -2.68 1.54 9.41
CA THR A 78 -2.50 1.95 8.01
C THR A 78 -2.71 0.80 7.01
N GLU A 79 -3.01 -0.40 7.50
CA GLU A 79 -3.28 -1.52 6.61
C GLU A 79 -4.47 -1.25 5.69
N GLY A 80 -4.29 -1.57 4.42
CA GLY A 80 -5.32 -1.39 3.40
C GLY A 80 -5.33 -0.03 2.70
N PHE A 81 -4.69 1.02 3.25
CA PHE A 81 -4.67 2.35 2.64
C PHE A 81 -4.09 2.33 1.22
N VAL A 82 -3.04 1.54 0.99
CA VAL A 82 -2.45 1.38 -0.35
C VAL A 82 -3.45 0.89 -1.41
N ASN A 83 -4.55 0.22 -1.03
CA ASN A 83 -5.52 -0.29 -2.00
C ASN A 83 -6.53 0.77 -2.45
N MET A 84 -6.74 1.81 -1.67
CA MET A 84 -7.81 2.78 -1.89
C MET A 84 -7.71 3.55 -3.20
N PRO A 85 -6.53 4.05 -3.59
CA PRO A 85 -6.36 4.78 -4.84
C PRO A 85 -6.67 3.94 -6.09
N LEU A 86 -6.59 2.61 -6.00
CA LEU A 86 -6.92 1.71 -7.11
C LEU A 86 -8.41 1.74 -7.50
N ALA A 87 -9.29 2.30 -6.65
CA ALA A 87 -10.68 2.54 -7.01
C ALA A 87 -10.82 3.63 -8.07
N ILE A 88 -9.82 4.48 -8.25
CA ILE A 88 -9.80 5.52 -9.28
C ILE A 88 -9.53 4.87 -10.64
N GLY A 89 -10.39 5.12 -11.64
CA GLY A 89 -10.32 4.45 -12.94
C GLY A 89 -8.96 4.58 -13.63
N LYS A 90 -8.39 5.79 -13.63
CA LYS A 90 -7.08 6.09 -14.25
C LYS A 90 -5.86 5.60 -13.48
N VAL A 91 -6.01 5.17 -12.22
CA VAL A 91 -4.90 4.69 -11.40
C VAL A 91 -4.68 3.21 -11.68
N GLY A 92 -3.51 2.86 -12.18
CA GLY A 92 -3.08 1.49 -12.46
C GLY A 92 -2.23 0.87 -11.34
N MET A 93 -1.49 1.71 -10.60
CA MET A 93 -0.63 1.29 -9.50
C MET A 93 -0.77 2.25 -8.31
N SER A 94 -0.59 1.74 -7.11
CA SER A 94 -0.56 2.55 -5.88
C SER A 94 0.64 2.18 -5.03
N ILE A 95 1.33 3.21 -4.51
CA ILE A 95 2.51 3.09 -3.65
C ILE A 95 2.20 3.81 -2.33
N PHE A 96 2.43 3.13 -1.22
CA PHE A 96 2.26 3.68 0.11
C PHE A 96 3.55 3.56 0.90
N LEU A 97 4.06 4.67 1.39
CA LEU A 97 5.24 4.75 2.24
C LEU A 97 4.83 5.10 3.66
N LYS A 98 5.35 4.34 4.63
CA LYS A 98 5.26 4.69 6.05
C LYS A 98 6.65 4.66 6.64
N GLU A 99 7.08 5.80 7.23
CA GLU A 99 8.37 5.90 7.89
C GLU A 99 8.45 4.93 9.07
N ASP A 100 9.53 4.16 9.08
CA ASP A 100 9.90 3.29 10.19
C ASP A 100 10.92 3.99 11.09
N GLY A 101 11.00 3.57 12.36
CA GLY A 101 11.96 4.11 13.33
C GLY A 101 13.44 3.88 12.99
N GLU A 102 13.73 3.06 11.98
CA GLU A 102 15.07 2.52 11.71
C GLU A 102 15.77 3.14 10.48
N GLY A 103 15.33 4.31 10.01
CA GLY A 103 16.01 5.02 8.93
C GLY A 103 15.59 4.62 7.52
N PHE A 104 14.39 4.09 7.37
CA PHE A 104 13.77 3.77 6.10
C PHE A 104 12.26 3.97 6.13
N PHE A 105 11.66 4.01 4.94
CA PHE A 105 10.22 3.84 4.77
C PHE A 105 9.90 2.39 4.47
N ARG A 106 8.91 1.81 5.16
CA ARG A 106 8.24 0.60 4.68
C ARG A 106 7.39 0.96 3.47
N VAL A 107 7.58 0.22 2.38
CA VAL A 107 6.90 0.48 1.11
C VAL A 107 5.92 -0.66 0.83
N SER A 108 4.69 -0.27 0.50
CA SER A 108 3.68 -1.19 -0.02
C SER A 108 3.33 -0.80 -1.44
N VAL A 109 3.32 -1.75 -2.36
CA VAL A 109 2.97 -1.55 -3.77
C VAL A 109 1.80 -2.45 -4.13
N ARG A 110 0.81 -1.88 -4.79
CA ARG A 110 -0.35 -2.61 -5.33
C ARG A 110 -0.60 -2.18 -6.77
N SER A 111 -1.08 -3.11 -7.60
CA SER A 111 -1.36 -2.80 -9.00
C SER A 111 -2.60 -3.51 -9.53
N LYS A 112 -3.17 -2.97 -10.60
CA LYS A 112 -4.17 -3.63 -11.43
C LYS A 112 -3.50 -4.61 -12.39
N LYS A 113 -4.31 -5.44 -13.05
CA LYS A 113 -3.83 -6.36 -14.09
C LYS A 113 -3.10 -5.59 -15.18
N GLY A 114 -1.99 -6.15 -15.64
CA GLY A 114 -1.14 -5.57 -16.69
C GLY A 114 0.05 -4.74 -16.16
N ILE A 115 0.12 -4.51 -14.84
CA ILE A 115 1.24 -3.78 -14.22
C ILE A 115 1.81 -4.61 -13.07
N SER A 116 3.11 -4.84 -13.07
CA SER A 116 3.80 -5.65 -12.06
C SER A 116 4.23 -4.82 -10.85
N ALA A 117 3.52 -4.99 -9.73
CA ALA A 117 3.95 -4.44 -8.43
C ALA A 117 5.25 -5.11 -7.95
N ASN A 118 5.45 -6.39 -8.29
CA ASN A 118 6.66 -7.14 -7.92
C ASN A 118 7.91 -6.54 -8.55
N LYS A 119 7.91 -6.35 -9.86
CA LYS A 119 9.05 -5.77 -10.59
C LYS A 119 9.39 -4.37 -10.07
N CYS A 120 8.36 -3.54 -9.81
CA CYS A 120 8.54 -2.21 -9.22
C CYS A 120 9.20 -2.28 -7.83
N ALA A 121 8.68 -3.12 -6.94
CA ALA A 121 9.22 -3.27 -5.59
C ALA A 121 10.65 -3.85 -5.59
N THR A 122 10.93 -4.81 -6.45
CA THR A 122 12.26 -5.43 -6.57
C THR A 122 13.29 -4.43 -7.09
N ARG A 123 12.93 -3.65 -8.10
CA ARG A 123 13.89 -2.74 -8.76
C ARG A 123 14.18 -1.48 -7.93
N TYR A 124 13.18 -0.91 -7.29
CA TYR A 124 13.30 0.43 -6.68
C TYR A 124 13.18 0.45 -5.16
N PHE A 125 12.72 -0.62 -4.53
CA PHE A 125 12.41 -0.59 -3.10
C PHE A 125 13.01 -1.77 -2.32
N HIS A 126 14.10 -2.39 -2.80
CA HIS A 126 14.76 -3.50 -2.10
C HIS A 126 13.77 -4.57 -1.61
N GLY A 127 12.77 -4.89 -2.43
CA GLY A 127 11.65 -5.70 -2.01
C GLY A 127 11.24 -6.78 -2.98
N GLY A 128 9.99 -7.17 -2.91
CA GLY A 128 9.40 -8.21 -3.75
C GLY A 128 8.04 -8.64 -3.21
N GLY A 129 7.51 -9.71 -3.76
CA GLY A 129 6.20 -10.25 -3.35
C GLY A 129 5.43 -10.85 -4.52
N HIS A 130 4.11 -10.75 -4.44
CA HIS A 130 3.23 -11.22 -5.52
C HIS A 130 3.13 -10.19 -6.64
N GLU A 131 2.75 -10.65 -7.83
CA GLU A 131 2.66 -9.84 -9.04
C GLU A 131 1.91 -8.51 -8.86
N ARG A 132 0.80 -8.53 -8.10
CA ARG A 132 -0.04 -7.35 -7.85
C ARG A 132 -0.02 -6.83 -6.41
N ALA A 133 0.79 -7.43 -5.55
CA ALA A 133 0.88 -7.07 -4.13
C ALA A 133 2.27 -7.35 -3.61
N SER A 134 3.09 -6.33 -3.55
CA SER A 134 4.49 -6.39 -3.13
C SER A 134 4.80 -5.36 -2.09
N GLY A 135 5.94 -5.49 -1.47
CA GLY A 135 6.44 -4.54 -0.49
C GLY A 135 7.96 -4.44 -0.55
N GLY A 136 8.50 -3.47 0.17
CA GLY A 136 9.94 -3.23 0.21
C GLY A 136 10.31 -2.15 1.22
N ARG A 137 11.46 -1.55 1.03
CA ARG A 137 12.00 -0.47 1.85
C ARG A 137 12.62 0.61 0.97
N LEU A 138 12.53 1.85 1.41
CA LEU A 138 13.27 2.98 0.85
C LEU A 138 14.13 3.55 1.96
N PHE A 139 15.45 3.44 1.82
CA PHE A 139 16.40 3.81 2.87
C PHE A 139 16.80 5.28 2.76
N PHE A 140 16.73 6.01 3.87
CA PHE A 140 17.28 7.37 4.02
C PHE A 140 18.44 7.42 5.04
N SER A 141 18.83 6.28 5.57
CA SER A 141 20.08 6.11 6.30
C SER A 141 20.67 4.74 5.98
N ARG A 142 21.98 4.59 6.21
CA ARG A 142 22.62 3.28 6.07
C ARG A 142 22.07 2.33 7.15
N THR A 143 21.43 1.27 6.75
CA THR A 143 20.78 0.31 7.65
C THR A 143 21.19 -1.10 7.24
N ASP A 144 21.65 -1.93 8.17
CA ASP A 144 22.04 -3.33 7.94
C ASP A 144 23.03 -3.52 6.77
N GLY A 145 23.91 -2.54 6.55
CA GLY A 145 24.89 -2.57 5.46
C GLY A 145 24.33 -2.13 4.10
N VAL A 146 23.05 -1.83 3.98
CA VAL A 146 22.42 -1.28 2.77
C VAL A 146 22.67 0.22 2.72
N PRO A 147 23.21 0.76 1.61
CA PRO A 147 23.35 2.19 1.41
C PRO A 147 21.98 2.89 1.40
N ALA A 148 21.98 4.18 1.76
CA ALA A 148 20.79 5.00 1.61
C ALA A 148 20.48 5.25 0.13
N ASP A 149 19.18 5.19 -0.23
CA ASP A 149 18.66 5.50 -1.57
C ASP A 149 18.45 7.02 -1.74
N ILE A 150 18.13 7.67 -0.63
CA ILE A 150 17.89 9.12 -0.51
C ILE A 150 18.59 9.63 0.75
N ASN A 151 18.86 10.94 0.83
CA ASN A 151 19.64 11.51 1.95
C ASN A 151 18.76 11.92 3.13
N ALA A 152 17.47 12.15 2.90
CA ALA A 152 16.52 12.56 3.92
C ALA A 152 15.09 12.11 3.58
N PRO A 153 14.20 11.93 4.57
CA PRO A 153 12.81 11.54 4.34
C PRO A 153 12.07 12.44 3.34
N GLY A 154 12.34 13.74 3.34
CA GLY A 154 11.72 14.70 2.41
C GLY A 154 12.04 14.48 0.92
N GLU A 155 13.02 13.64 0.59
CA GLU A 155 13.33 13.30 -0.80
C GLU A 155 12.51 12.11 -1.34
N ALA A 156 11.69 11.47 -0.50
CA ALA A 156 10.91 10.29 -0.87
C ALA A 156 9.96 10.55 -2.05
N GLU A 157 9.33 11.71 -2.09
CA GLU A 157 8.42 12.08 -3.20
C GLU A 157 9.17 12.16 -4.53
N SER A 158 10.29 12.87 -4.57
CA SER A 158 11.09 13.01 -5.79
C SER A 158 11.68 11.68 -6.25
N TYR A 159 12.04 10.80 -5.31
CA TYR A 159 12.47 9.45 -5.61
C TYR A 159 11.37 8.63 -6.27
N ILE A 160 10.14 8.63 -5.71
CA ILE A 160 8.99 7.91 -6.26
C ILE A 160 8.71 8.38 -7.69
N VAL A 161 8.59 9.70 -7.88
CA VAL A 161 8.24 10.28 -9.20
C VAL A 161 9.26 9.87 -10.26
N ARG A 162 10.56 9.97 -9.95
CA ARG A 162 11.63 9.55 -10.86
C ARG A 162 11.60 8.05 -11.15
N SER A 163 11.48 7.22 -10.11
CA SER A 163 11.47 5.76 -10.24
C SER A 163 10.28 5.27 -11.04
N VAL A 164 9.10 5.86 -10.83
CA VAL A 164 7.89 5.54 -11.59
C VAL A 164 8.06 5.92 -13.06
N ALA A 165 8.52 7.14 -13.36
CA ALA A 165 8.74 7.58 -14.73
C ALA A 165 9.73 6.66 -15.47
N GLU A 166 10.83 6.26 -14.81
CA GLU A 166 11.80 5.32 -15.36
C GLU A 166 11.19 3.93 -15.60
N PHE A 167 10.45 3.41 -14.61
CA PHE A 167 9.81 2.10 -14.68
C PHE A 167 8.85 1.99 -15.86
N PHE A 168 8.00 2.99 -16.06
CA PHE A 168 7.06 2.99 -17.19
C PHE A 168 7.75 3.24 -18.53
N LYS A 169 8.79 4.08 -18.56
CA LYS A 169 9.57 4.33 -19.79
C LYS A 169 10.34 3.09 -20.24
N SER A 170 10.81 2.26 -19.32
CA SER A 170 11.56 1.04 -19.66
C SER A 170 10.72 -0.05 -20.31
N GLY A 171 9.39 -0.01 -20.20
CA GLY A 171 8.49 -1.08 -20.63
C GLY A 171 8.46 -2.31 -19.72
N GLU A 172 9.28 -2.35 -18.69
CA GLU A 172 9.39 -3.51 -17.77
C GLU A 172 8.19 -3.66 -16.83
N TYR A 173 7.31 -2.68 -16.79
CA TYR A 173 6.11 -2.70 -15.93
C TYR A 173 5.08 -3.76 -16.33
N GLU A 174 5.13 -4.26 -17.55
CA GLU A 174 4.16 -5.25 -18.04
C GLU A 174 4.27 -6.58 -17.28
N SER A 175 3.11 -7.13 -16.89
CA SER A 175 2.97 -8.38 -16.14
C SER A 175 2.56 -9.56 -17.02
#